data_eb914dc22a0f13aa961e8a8c7fb605d1
#
_entry.id   eb914dc22a0f13aa961e8a8c7fb605d1
#
_cell.length_a   1.000
_cell.length_b   1.000
_cell.length_c   1.000
_cell.angle_alpha   90.00
_cell.angle_beta   90.00
_cell.angle_gamma   90.00
#
_symmetry.space_group_name_H-M   'P 1'
#
loop_
_entity.id
_entity.type
_entity.pdbx_description
1 polymer ?
#
loop_
_entity_poly.entity_id
_entity_poly.type
_entity_poly.pdbx_seq_one_letter_code
_entity_poly.pdbx_strand_id
1 'polypeptide(L)'
;MNIKYLNTDIRKKIVRLAKNAGILLLIYLSIWLLEKNHLLRCSILDDLNFFKNFCNNGFWGSVFSGGYKFRPVSNGALWMAAEICQKNIYLYGYLNVFINAIATFLVYIFINENSKSQWYGVVGALLYMTSRFSYYQITTQIGVMETVSTILFILIIRNLYIYMKDGDSKYYCYALISYGLCSMSHERYTIMFPILIYAWFVTEGQLKKQTGRRKYGLLIGTICEFAIIMLIFKLMVADILMGTGGQSVSSTFSVTEMLKNVAKSVGYLLGVNGSASDIYLTMVAWSAYTVWIKGIVIASIVCAGTIIIVGVLDILKNIKLQERKKQLCIMLFFILSIGAMVLISSATIRVELRWMYAPYTAVIALLIYTAQLETDRKKSIVKDILLIIYFVGMIFFNMFSRNFYSNLYYWGNYTIA
;
A
#
# COMPACT_ATOMS: atom_id res chain seq x y z
N MET A 1 20.25 6.49 -40.60
CA MET A 1 19.19 6.31 -39.56
C MET A 1 17.97 7.11 -39.99
N ASN A 2 16.85 6.45 -40.28
CA ASN A 2 15.76 7.02 -41.09
C ASN A 2 14.86 7.92 -40.22
N ILE A 3 14.82 9.22 -40.45
CA ILE A 3 14.04 10.25 -39.71
C ILE A 3 12.55 9.88 -39.58
N LYS A 4 12.01 9.11 -40.50
CA LYS A 4 10.63 8.60 -40.49
C LYS A 4 10.36 7.63 -39.29
N TYR A 5 11.37 6.83 -38.85
CA TYR A 5 11.24 5.91 -37.72
C TYR A 5 11.38 6.64 -36.36
N LEU A 6 12.20 7.68 -36.31
CA LEU A 6 12.37 8.52 -35.11
C LEU A 6 11.04 9.25 -34.79
N ASN A 7 10.34 9.72 -35.83
CA ASN A 7 9.06 10.42 -35.67
C ASN A 7 7.92 9.49 -35.19
N THR A 8 7.91 8.23 -35.58
CA THR A 8 6.90 7.25 -35.14
C THR A 8 7.08 6.84 -33.68
N ASP A 9 8.31 6.69 -33.22
CA ASP A 9 8.60 6.34 -31.81
C ASP A 9 8.33 7.50 -30.85
N ILE A 10 8.67 8.71 -31.24
CA ILE A 10 8.35 9.93 -30.49
C ILE A 10 6.82 10.09 -30.39
N ARG A 11 6.11 9.92 -31.49
CA ARG A 11 4.64 10.01 -31.54
C ARG A 11 3.99 8.96 -30.63
N LYS A 12 4.46 7.71 -30.62
CA LYS A 12 3.97 6.66 -29.73
C LYS A 12 4.21 7.00 -28.25
N LYS A 13 5.37 7.56 -27.93
CA LYS A 13 5.70 8.01 -26.56
C LYS A 13 4.79 9.15 -26.10
N ILE A 14 4.55 10.15 -26.98
CA ILE A 14 3.66 11.28 -26.68
C ILE A 14 2.22 10.79 -26.46
N VAL A 15 1.70 9.92 -27.32
CA VAL A 15 0.35 9.34 -27.16
C VAL A 15 0.23 8.55 -25.87
N ARG A 16 1.25 7.75 -25.51
CA ARG A 16 1.27 7.02 -24.24
C ARG A 16 1.30 7.98 -23.04
N LEU A 17 2.08 9.04 -23.11
CA LEU A 17 2.15 10.07 -22.07
C LEU A 17 0.81 10.78 -21.90
N ALA A 18 0.20 11.22 -22.99
CA ALA A 18 -1.12 11.87 -22.97
C ALA A 18 -2.21 10.94 -22.42
N LYS A 19 -2.20 9.66 -22.81
CA LYS A 19 -3.12 8.65 -22.27
C LYS A 19 -2.94 8.50 -20.75
N ASN A 20 -1.70 8.37 -20.28
CA ASN A 20 -1.40 8.20 -18.85
C ASN A 20 -1.80 9.46 -18.06
N ALA A 21 -1.51 10.65 -18.58
CA ALA A 21 -1.93 11.92 -17.95
C ALA A 21 -3.47 12.02 -17.89
N GLY A 22 -4.17 11.63 -18.94
CA GLY A 22 -5.64 11.58 -18.95
C GLY A 22 -6.21 10.61 -17.89
N ILE A 23 -5.61 9.42 -17.74
CA ILE A 23 -6.02 8.44 -16.73
C ILE A 23 -5.75 8.99 -15.31
N LEU A 24 -4.58 9.59 -15.07
CA LEU A 24 -4.28 10.21 -13.79
C LEU A 24 -5.27 11.33 -13.45
N LEU A 25 -5.60 12.18 -14.43
CA LEU A 25 -6.60 13.23 -14.25
C LEU A 25 -7.99 12.66 -13.92
N LEU A 26 -8.42 11.60 -14.62
CA LEU A 26 -9.70 10.93 -14.33
C LEU A 26 -9.71 10.34 -12.91
N ILE A 27 -8.63 9.71 -12.47
CA ILE A 27 -8.50 9.19 -11.12
C ILE A 27 -8.56 10.34 -10.10
N TYR A 28 -7.82 11.43 -10.33
CA TYR A 28 -7.84 12.61 -9.47
C TYR A 28 -9.26 13.18 -9.32
N LEU A 29 -9.95 13.40 -10.44
CA LEU A 29 -11.31 13.92 -10.43
C LEU A 29 -12.28 12.97 -9.74
N SER A 30 -12.11 11.65 -9.92
CA SER A 30 -12.93 10.63 -9.26
C SER A 30 -12.74 10.66 -7.74
N ILE A 31 -11.50 10.70 -7.24
CA ILE A 31 -11.22 10.79 -5.80
C ILE A 31 -11.74 12.13 -5.26
N TRP A 32 -11.52 13.23 -5.99
CA TRP A 32 -12.02 14.52 -5.57
C TRP A 32 -13.55 14.55 -5.45
N LEU A 33 -14.28 13.99 -6.41
CA LEU A 33 -15.75 13.88 -6.36
C LEU A 33 -16.23 13.04 -5.18
N LEU A 34 -15.51 11.95 -4.86
CA LEU A 34 -15.82 11.09 -3.73
C LEU A 34 -15.58 11.79 -2.38
N GLU A 35 -14.55 12.65 -2.30
CA GLU A 35 -14.06 13.19 -1.03
C GLU A 35 -14.34 14.69 -0.84
N LYS A 36 -14.87 15.40 -1.83
CA LYS A 36 -15.04 16.87 -1.79
C LYS A 36 -15.77 17.39 -0.54
N ASN A 37 -16.65 16.59 0.02
CA ASN A 37 -17.40 16.93 1.23
C ASN A 37 -16.68 16.55 2.53
N HIS A 38 -15.54 15.86 2.43
CA HIS A 38 -14.78 15.32 3.57
C HIS A 38 -13.35 15.84 3.66
N LEU A 39 -12.93 16.68 2.70
CA LEU A 39 -11.57 17.22 2.67
C LEU A 39 -11.28 18.00 3.95
N LEU A 40 -10.23 17.60 4.66
CA LEU A 40 -9.72 18.24 5.88
C LEU A 40 -10.75 18.52 6.98
N ARG A 41 -11.70 17.61 7.17
CA ARG A 41 -12.63 17.72 8.30
C ARG A 41 -12.03 17.28 9.64
N CYS A 42 -10.91 16.55 9.61
CA CYS A 42 -10.23 16.06 10.80
C CYS A 42 -8.88 16.73 10.93
N SER A 43 -8.78 17.69 11.85
CA SER A 43 -7.50 18.14 12.38
C SER A 43 -7.29 17.43 13.71
N ILE A 44 -6.28 16.59 13.80
CA ILE A 44 -5.86 15.93 15.04
C ILE A 44 -4.71 16.71 15.68
N LEU A 45 -4.51 16.51 16.99
CA LEU A 45 -3.43 17.17 17.73
C LEU A 45 -2.06 17.02 17.04
N ASP A 46 -1.83 15.86 16.43
CA ASP A 46 -0.61 15.60 15.67
C ASP A 46 -0.49 16.54 14.45
N ASP A 47 -1.57 16.82 13.73
CA ASP A 47 -1.57 17.75 12.60
C ASP A 47 -1.12 19.16 13.02
N LEU A 48 -1.64 19.66 14.14
CA LEU A 48 -1.27 21.00 14.66
C LEU A 48 0.20 21.08 15.05
N ASN A 49 0.71 20.07 15.73
CA ASN A 49 2.10 19.99 16.14
C ASN A 49 3.04 19.90 14.94
N PHE A 50 2.74 19.04 13.97
CA PHE A 50 3.52 18.92 12.76
C PHE A 50 3.47 20.18 11.92
N PHE A 51 2.29 20.76 11.71
CA PHE A 51 2.12 21.98 10.96
C PHE A 51 2.95 23.12 11.56
N LYS A 52 2.88 23.35 12.87
CA LYS A 52 3.68 24.36 13.56
C LYS A 52 5.18 24.14 13.36
N ASN A 53 5.64 22.90 13.47
CA ASN A 53 7.05 22.57 13.28
C ASN A 53 7.52 22.82 11.85
N PHE A 54 6.76 22.38 10.84
CA PHE A 54 7.16 22.50 9.45
C PHE A 54 7.00 23.92 8.88
N CYS A 55 6.09 24.74 9.42
CA CYS A 55 5.98 26.15 9.02
C CYS A 55 7.06 27.04 9.61
N ASN A 56 7.65 26.64 10.75
CA ASN A 56 8.62 27.48 11.48
C ASN A 56 10.08 27.05 11.28
N ASN A 57 10.32 25.82 10.80
CA ASN A 57 11.67 25.29 10.61
C ASN A 57 12.04 25.28 9.13
N GLY A 58 13.29 25.57 8.82
CA GLY A 58 13.85 25.37 7.48
C GLY A 58 13.88 23.88 7.11
N PHE A 59 14.12 23.59 5.81
CA PHE A 59 14.12 22.23 5.27
C PHE A 59 14.96 21.25 6.11
N TRP A 60 16.21 21.56 6.37
CA TRP A 60 17.10 20.66 7.11
C TRP A 60 16.66 20.46 8.56
N GLY A 61 16.19 21.50 9.22
CA GLY A 61 15.63 21.40 10.57
C GLY A 61 14.38 20.54 10.63
N SER A 62 13.55 20.57 9.58
CA SER A 62 12.35 19.73 9.48
C SER A 62 12.70 18.27 9.15
N VAL A 63 13.56 18.03 8.15
CA VAL A 63 13.93 16.68 7.66
C VAL A 63 14.64 15.89 8.75
N PHE A 64 15.59 16.50 9.46
CA PHE A 64 16.36 15.86 10.50
C PHE A 64 15.82 16.15 11.92
N SER A 65 14.59 16.65 12.03
CA SER A 65 13.94 16.79 13.33
C SER A 65 13.94 15.42 14.01
N GLY A 66 14.75 15.32 15.06
CA GLY A 66 14.93 14.11 15.84
C GLY A 66 13.95 14.08 17.01
N GLY A 67 13.85 12.93 17.60
CA GLY A 67 13.06 12.62 18.78
C GLY A 67 13.01 11.12 18.92
N TYR A 68 11.88 10.58 19.33
CA TYR A 68 11.66 9.16 19.39
C TYR A 68 11.41 8.49 17.99
N LYS A 69 11.40 9.28 16.92
CA LYS A 69 11.23 8.80 15.53
C LYS A 69 12.11 9.57 14.58
N PHE A 70 12.73 8.86 13.66
CA PHE A 70 13.53 9.45 12.59
C PHE A 70 12.95 9.04 11.24
N ARG A 71 12.31 10.01 10.54
CA ARG A 71 11.57 9.80 9.28
C ARG A 71 11.89 10.88 8.24
N PRO A 72 13.15 10.99 7.80
CA PRO A 72 13.57 12.11 6.96
C PRO A 72 12.79 12.23 5.65
N VAL A 73 12.41 11.12 5.02
CA VAL A 73 11.63 11.13 3.75
C VAL A 73 10.22 11.67 3.98
N SER A 74 9.51 11.20 5.00
CA SER A 74 8.19 11.72 5.35
C SER A 74 8.23 13.15 5.84
N ASN A 75 9.23 13.50 6.64
CA ASN A 75 9.41 14.87 7.13
C ASN A 75 9.69 15.83 5.97
N GLY A 76 10.53 15.43 5.01
CA GLY A 76 10.77 16.20 3.78
C GLY A 76 9.50 16.39 2.94
N ALA A 77 8.68 15.36 2.82
CA ALA A 77 7.39 15.44 2.13
C ALA A 77 6.40 16.37 2.85
N LEU A 78 6.34 16.31 4.18
CA LEU A 78 5.51 17.21 4.99
C LEU A 78 5.99 18.66 4.93
N TRP A 79 7.31 18.88 4.93
CA TRP A 79 7.87 20.21 4.73
C TRP A 79 7.50 20.77 3.36
N MET A 80 7.66 19.99 2.28
CA MET A 80 7.23 20.41 0.94
C MET A 80 5.73 20.70 0.87
N ALA A 81 4.90 19.90 1.54
CA ALA A 81 3.47 20.16 1.62
C ALA A 81 3.18 21.48 2.35
N ALA A 82 3.91 21.79 3.44
CA ALA A 82 3.77 23.04 4.16
C ALA A 82 4.17 24.25 3.29
N GLU A 83 5.26 24.15 2.53
CA GLU A 83 5.70 25.20 1.60
C GLU A 83 4.69 25.44 0.47
N ILE A 84 4.15 24.35 -0.12
CA ILE A 84 3.16 24.44 -1.21
C ILE A 84 1.83 25.02 -0.72
N CYS A 85 1.34 24.52 0.41
CA CYS A 85 0.02 24.86 0.94
C CYS A 85 0.05 26.08 1.84
N GLN A 86 1.23 26.43 2.36
CA GLN A 86 1.42 27.51 3.32
C GLN A 86 0.42 27.39 4.50
N LYS A 87 -0.19 28.49 4.92
CA LYS A 87 -1.21 28.50 5.97
C LYS A 87 -2.62 28.13 5.47
N ASN A 88 -2.77 27.81 4.16
CA ASN A 88 -4.08 27.50 3.60
C ASN A 88 -4.40 26.00 3.78
N ILE A 89 -5.14 25.69 4.82
CA ILE A 89 -5.57 24.32 5.17
C ILE A 89 -6.31 23.64 4.01
N TYR A 90 -7.11 24.35 3.24
CA TYR A 90 -7.88 23.76 2.14
C TYR A 90 -6.99 23.19 1.03
N LEU A 91 -5.81 23.78 0.79
CA LEU A 91 -4.87 23.26 -0.20
C LEU A 91 -4.31 21.89 0.17
N TYR A 92 -4.16 21.59 1.47
CA TYR A 92 -3.72 20.24 1.91
C TYR A 92 -4.68 19.14 1.47
N GLY A 93 -5.99 19.38 1.51
CA GLY A 93 -6.97 18.41 1.03
C GLY A 93 -6.81 18.12 -0.46
N TYR A 94 -6.63 19.15 -1.28
CA TYR A 94 -6.38 18.96 -2.73
C TYR A 94 -5.04 18.26 -2.99
N LEU A 95 -4.00 18.61 -2.25
CA LEU A 95 -2.69 17.95 -2.34
C LEU A 95 -2.80 16.46 -1.95
N ASN A 96 -3.49 16.15 -0.86
CA ASN A 96 -3.72 14.77 -0.42
C ASN A 96 -4.47 13.96 -1.47
N VAL A 97 -5.51 14.53 -2.09
CA VAL A 97 -6.23 13.90 -3.21
C VAL A 97 -5.28 13.64 -4.37
N PHE A 98 -4.43 14.60 -4.72
CA PHE A 98 -3.46 14.45 -5.81
C PHE A 98 -2.44 13.34 -5.55
N ILE A 99 -1.86 13.28 -4.34
CA ILE A 99 -0.88 12.25 -3.97
C ILE A 99 -1.56 10.86 -3.91
N ASN A 100 -2.80 10.78 -3.43
CA ASN A 100 -3.58 9.54 -3.46
C ASN A 100 -3.96 9.12 -4.89
N ALA A 101 -4.18 10.08 -5.79
CA ALA A 101 -4.37 9.78 -7.21
C ALA A 101 -3.11 9.18 -7.84
N ILE A 102 -1.92 9.67 -7.47
CA ILE A 102 -0.64 9.05 -7.88
C ILE A 102 -0.54 7.61 -7.35
N ALA A 103 -0.83 7.36 -6.08
CA ALA A 103 -0.83 6.01 -5.52
C ALA A 103 -1.78 5.06 -6.29
N THR A 104 -3.00 5.51 -6.54
CA THR A 104 -4.02 4.76 -7.30
C THR A 104 -3.58 4.52 -8.74
N PHE A 105 -2.98 5.51 -9.38
CA PHE A 105 -2.45 5.39 -10.75
C PHE A 105 -1.30 4.39 -10.83
N LEU A 106 -0.43 4.33 -9.82
CA LEU A 106 0.61 3.30 -9.75
C LEU A 106 0.03 1.89 -9.60
N VAL A 107 -1.04 1.72 -8.81
CA VAL A 107 -1.77 0.45 -8.75
C VAL A 107 -2.37 0.10 -10.10
N TYR A 108 -3.00 1.07 -10.79
CA TYR A 108 -3.51 0.88 -12.15
C TYR A 108 -2.41 0.40 -13.11
N ILE A 109 -1.28 1.11 -13.17
CA ILE A 109 -0.16 0.76 -14.05
C ILE A 109 0.37 -0.63 -13.71
N PHE A 110 0.62 -0.89 -12.42
CA PHE A 110 1.16 -2.17 -11.96
C PHE A 110 0.30 -3.34 -12.44
N ILE A 111 -1.00 -3.25 -12.23
CA ILE A 111 -1.92 -4.32 -12.62
C ILE A 111 -2.09 -4.37 -14.13
N ASN A 112 -2.30 -3.22 -14.80
CA ASN A 112 -2.54 -3.16 -16.23
C ASN A 112 -1.37 -3.68 -17.06
N GLU A 113 -0.12 -3.35 -16.70
CA GLU A 113 1.08 -3.83 -17.41
C GLU A 113 1.32 -5.33 -17.23
N ASN A 114 0.74 -5.93 -16.21
CA ASN A 114 0.94 -7.33 -15.86
C ASN A 114 -0.30 -8.21 -16.06
N SER A 115 -1.33 -7.67 -16.65
CA SER A 115 -2.61 -8.33 -16.85
C SER A 115 -2.91 -8.59 -18.33
N LYS A 116 -3.73 -9.61 -18.58
CA LYS A 116 -4.20 -9.98 -19.92
C LYS A 116 -5.17 -8.95 -20.54
N SER A 117 -5.83 -8.14 -19.69
CA SER A 117 -6.83 -7.16 -20.11
C SER A 117 -6.73 -5.90 -19.27
N GLN A 118 -6.97 -4.73 -19.89
CA GLN A 118 -7.01 -3.43 -19.22
C GLN A 118 -8.10 -3.35 -18.12
N TRP A 119 -9.14 -4.16 -18.23
CA TRP A 119 -10.21 -4.30 -17.26
C TRP A 119 -9.67 -4.56 -15.84
N TYR A 120 -8.68 -5.44 -15.68
CA TYR A 120 -8.12 -5.74 -14.37
C TYR A 120 -7.40 -4.54 -13.76
N GLY A 121 -6.73 -3.73 -14.58
CA GLY A 121 -6.14 -2.47 -14.13
C GLY A 121 -7.19 -1.49 -13.60
N VAL A 122 -8.33 -1.37 -14.31
CA VAL A 122 -9.44 -0.53 -13.88
C VAL A 122 -10.06 -1.04 -12.57
N VAL A 123 -10.32 -2.35 -12.47
CA VAL A 123 -10.83 -2.98 -11.22
C VAL A 123 -9.91 -2.71 -10.05
N GLY A 124 -8.60 -2.92 -10.24
CA GLY A 124 -7.61 -2.67 -9.19
C GLY A 124 -7.57 -1.22 -8.74
N ALA A 125 -7.59 -0.27 -9.68
CA ALA A 125 -7.62 1.16 -9.37
C ALA A 125 -8.91 1.56 -8.63
N LEU A 126 -10.07 1.08 -9.07
CA LEU A 126 -11.35 1.37 -8.45
C LEU A 126 -11.45 0.80 -7.03
N LEU A 127 -11.03 -0.46 -6.82
CA LEU A 127 -10.95 -1.06 -5.48
C LEU A 127 -10.05 -0.26 -4.54
N TYR A 128 -8.91 0.21 -5.06
CA TYR A 128 -7.92 0.92 -4.28
C TYR A 128 -8.40 2.34 -3.92
N MET A 129 -8.86 3.13 -4.89
CA MET A 129 -9.30 4.51 -4.65
C MET A 129 -10.57 4.62 -3.82
N THR A 130 -11.48 3.63 -3.92
CA THR A 130 -12.70 3.61 -3.11
C THR A 130 -12.47 3.03 -1.72
N SER A 131 -11.27 2.48 -1.45
CA SER A 131 -11.02 1.80 -0.18
C SER A 131 -11.15 2.76 1.01
N ARG A 132 -11.76 2.26 2.07
CA ARG A 132 -11.90 3.01 3.32
C ARG A 132 -10.57 3.29 4.02
N PHE A 133 -9.51 2.60 3.63
CA PHE A 133 -8.17 2.76 4.20
C PHE A 133 -7.53 4.11 3.85
N SER A 134 -7.94 4.73 2.74
CA SER A 134 -7.42 6.02 2.28
C SER A 134 -8.00 7.23 3.02
N TYR A 135 -9.02 7.02 3.86
CA TYR A 135 -9.74 8.12 4.51
C TYR A 135 -8.80 9.03 5.30
N TYR A 136 -7.97 8.46 6.18
CA TYR A 136 -7.02 9.23 6.98
C TYR A 136 -6.03 10.02 6.11
N GLN A 137 -5.51 9.41 5.06
CA GLN A 137 -4.55 10.01 4.15
C GLN A 137 -5.11 11.22 3.41
N ILE A 138 -6.43 11.28 3.23
CA ILE A 138 -7.11 12.37 2.51
C ILE A 138 -7.59 13.45 3.46
N THR A 139 -8.07 13.06 4.65
CA THR A 139 -8.76 13.96 5.57
C THR A 139 -7.86 14.63 6.61
N THR A 140 -6.61 14.19 6.77
CA THR A 140 -5.66 14.77 7.73
C THR A 140 -4.49 15.48 7.04
N GLN A 141 -3.91 16.50 7.66
CA GLN A 141 -2.75 17.23 7.10
C GLN A 141 -1.52 16.33 6.98
N ILE A 142 -1.27 15.49 7.99
CA ILE A 142 -0.17 14.52 7.98
C ILE A 142 -0.42 13.32 7.06
N GLY A 143 -1.56 13.27 6.36
CA GLY A 143 -1.90 12.22 5.40
C GLY A 143 -0.86 12.03 4.30
N VAL A 144 -0.16 13.10 3.91
CA VAL A 144 0.98 13.07 2.97
C VAL A 144 2.02 12.03 3.37
N MET A 145 2.39 11.96 4.66
CA MET A 145 3.38 11.04 5.19
C MET A 145 3.02 9.57 4.90
N GLU A 146 1.80 9.19 5.23
CA GLU A 146 1.32 7.81 5.03
C GLU A 146 1.17 7.48 3.54
N THR A 147 0.74 8.44 2.73
CA THR A 147 0.56 8.23 1.29
C THR A 147 1.91 8.09 0.58
N VAL A 148 2.92 8.89 0.92
CA VAL A 148 4.27 8.76 0.36
C VAL A 148 4.87 7.40 0.70
N SER A 149 4.75 6.96 1.96
CA SER A 149 5.19 5.62 2.37
C SER A 149 4.47 4.52 1.57
N THR A 150 3.18 4.68 1.33
CA THR A 150 2.37 3.73 0.55
C THR A 150 2.79 3.71 -0.93
N ILE A 151 3.07 4.85 -1.55
CA ILE A 151 3.60 4.94 -2.91
C ILE A 151 4.91 4.15 -3.03
N LEU A 152 5.83 4.35 -2.09
CA LEU A 152 7.10 3.64 -2.07
C LEU A 152 6.90 2.13 -1.88
N PHE A 153 5.96 1.72 -1.02
CA PHE A 153 5.59 0.32 -0.87
C PHE A 153 5.02 -0.29 -2.16
N ILE A 154 4.14 0.42 -2.88
CA ILE A 154 3.62 -0.01 -4.19
C ILE A 154 4.78 -0.23 -5.18
N LEU A 155 5.76 0.68 -5.18
CA LEU A 155 6.95 0.55 -6.04
C LEU A 155 7.81 -0.66 -5.66
N ILE A 156 7.97 -0.97 -4.36
CA ILE A 156 8.67 -2.18 -3.90
C ILE A 156 7.95 -3.42 -4.45
N ILE A 157 6.65 -3.55 -4.20
CA ILE A 157 5.85 -4.71 -4.62
C ILE A 157 5.87 -4.88 -6.14
N ARG A 158 5.65 -3.80 -6.90
CA ARG A 158 5.68 -3.82 -8.36
C ARG A 158 7.04 -4.28 -8.89
N ASN A 159 8.12 -3.68 -8.40
CA ASN A 159 9.44 -3.95 -8.91
C ASN A 159 9.92 -5.37 -8.55
N LEU A 160 9.65 -5.85 -7.34
CA LEU A 160 9.94 -7.23 -6.96
C LEU A 160 9.11 -8.24 -7.77
N TYR A 161 7.83 -7.96 -8.02
CA TYR A 161 7.01 -8.79 -8.88
C TYR A 161 7.59 -8.90 -10.29
N ILE A 162 7.99 -7.79 -10.91
CA ILE A 162 8.58 -7.78 -12.25
C ILE A 162 9.93 -8.52 -12.23
N TYR A 163 10.75 -8.30 -11.20
CA TYR A 163 12.00 -9.05 -11.04
C TYR A 163 11.77 -10.56 -10.95
N MET A 164 10.80 -11.01 -10.15
CA MET A 164 10.45 -12.44 -10.05
C MET A 164 9.89 -12.99 -11.37
N LYS A 165 9.15 -12.16 -12.12
CA LYS A 165 8.57 -12.53 -13.40
C LYS A 165 9.61 -12.63 -14.52
N ASP A 166 10.43 -11.59 -14.69
CA ASP A 166 11.30 -11.42 -15.86
C ASP A 166 12.78 -11.72 -15.55
N GLY A 167 13.14 -11.72 -14.26
CA GLY A 167 14.51 -11.94 -13.78
C GLY A 167 15.48 -10.79 -14.07
N ASP A 168 14.99 -9.59 -14.44
CA ASP A 168 15.84 -8.45 -14.75
C ASP A 168 16.28 -7.72 -13.46
N SER A 169 17.57 -7.81 -13.15
CA SER A 169 18.17 -7.26 -11.92
C SER A 169 17.95 -5.76 -11.70
N LYS A 170 17.69 -5.00 -12.78
CA LYS A 170 17.40 -3.56 -12.63
C LYS A 170 16.16 -3.30 -11.78
N TYR A 171 15.13 -4.15 -11.90
CA TYR A 171 13.93 -4.01 -11.08
C TYR A 171 14.18 -4.34 -9.61
N TYR A 172 15.09 -5.27 -9.34
CA TYR A 172 15.52 -5.50 -7.96
C TYR A 172 16.25 -4.27 -7.38
N CYS A 173 17.13 -3.63 -8.15
CA CYS A 173 17.77 -2.38 -7.73
C CYS A 173 16.75 -1.25 -7.48
N TYR A 174 15.71 -1.13 -8.33
CA TYR A 174 14.65 -0.15 -8.09
C TYR A 174 13.83 -0.47 -6.84
N ALA A 175 13.62 -1.76 -6.55
CA ALA A 175 12.98 -2.18 -5.31
C ALA A 175 13.83 -1.85 -4.08
N LEU A 176 15.16 -2.02 -4.14
CA LEU A 176 16.08 -1.62 -3.06
C LEU A 176 16.00 -0.11 -2.81
N ILE A 177 16.17 0.72 -3.83
CA ILE A 177 16.05 2.19 -3.68
C ILE A 177 14.69 2.56 -3.04
N SER A 178 13.61 1.94 -3.53
CA SER A 178 12.29 2.19 -2.96
C SER A 178 12.18 1.72 -1.51
N TYR A 179 12.84 0.61 -1.15
CA TYR A 179 12.88 0.07 0.20
C TYR A 179 13.62 1.00 1.17
N GLY A 180 14.79 1.50 0.80
CA GLY A 180 15.54 2.46 1.60
C GLY A 180 14.73 3.72 1.88
N LEU A 181 14.16 4.32 0.84
CA LEU A 181 13.30 5.50 0.97
C LEU A 181 12.03 5.20 1.81
N CYS A 182 11.41 4.04 1.62
CA CYS A 182 10.22 3.63 2.36
C CYS A 182 10.52 3.44 3.85
N SER A 183 11.63 2.80 4.19
CA SER A 183 12.10 2.61 5.57
C SER A 183 12.42 3.94 6.24
N MET A 184 13.03 4.88 5.50
CA MET A 184 13.29 6.25 5.97
C MET A 184 12.02 7.14 5.99
N SER A 185 10.94 6.69 5.37
CA SER A 185 9.63 7.33 5.45
C SER A 185 8.86 6.87 6.70
N HIS A 186 8.90 5.59 7.00
CA HIS A 186 8.27 5.03 8.20
C HIS A 186 8.94 3.70 8.59
N GLU A 187 9.41 3.58 9.82
CA GLU A 187 10.18 2.45 10.36
C GLU A 187 9.51 1.07 10.18
N ARG A 188 8.18 1.00 10.14
CA ARG A 188 7.45 -0.27 9.96
C ARG A 188 7.77 -0.97 8.64
N TYR A 189 8.21 -0.23 7.62
CA TYR A 189 8.51 -0.84 6.32
C TYR A 189 9.85 -1.57 6.28
N THR A 190 10.67 -1.47 7.32
CA THR A 190 11.89 -2.29 7.48
C THR A 190 11.57 -3.79 7.45
N ILE A 191 10.34 -4.19 7.82
CA ILE A 191 9.85 -5.57 7.74
C ILE A 191 9.85 -6.15 6.31
N MET A 192 9.98 -5.31 5.28
CA MET A 192 10.08 -5.78 3.90
C MET A 192 11.44 -6.41 3.56
N PHE A 193 12.44 -6.30 4.44
CA PHE A 193 13.75 -6.92 4.26
C PHE A 193 13.68 -8.44 3.96
N PRO A 194 13.01 -9.30 4.74
CA PRO A 194 12.89 -10.72 4.41
C PRO A 194 12.13 -10.97 3.09
N ILE A 195 11.25 -10.06 2.66
CA ILE A 195 10.53 -10.19 1.39
C ILE A 195 11.47 -9.93 0.20
N LEU A 196 12.39 -8.97 0.33
CA LEU A 196 13.47 -8.76 -0.64
C LEU A 196 14.35 -10.00 -0.79
N ILE A 197 14.78 -10.58 0.33
CA ILE A 197 15.57 -11.82 0.34
C ILE A 197 14.79 -12.98 -0.30
N TYR A 198 13.51 -13.13 0.03
CA TYR A 198 12.64 -14.14 -0.57
C TYR A 198 12.58 -14.00 -2.11
N ALA A 199 12.32 -12.78 -2.61
CA ALA A 199 12.24 -12.53 -4.04
C ALA A 199 13.58 -12.82 -4.74
N TRP A 200 14.71 -12.45 -4.12
CA TRP A 200 16.04 -12.79 -4.60
C TRP A 200 16.27 -14.31 -4.64
N PHE A 201 15.98 -15.00 -3.53
CA PHE A 201 16.18 -16.44 -3.41
C PHE A 201 15.39 -17.23 -4.46
N VAL A 202 14.12 -16.87 -4.66
CA VAL A 202 13.26 -17.53 -5.65
C VAL A 202 13.78 -17.28 -7.06
N THR A 203 14.15 -16.04 -7.39
CA THR A 203 14.55 -15.68 -8.75
C THR A 203 15.91 -16.25 -9.11
N GLU A 204 16.90 -16.09 -8.23
CA GLU A 204 18.30 -16.48 -8.52
C GLU A 204 18.55 -17.96 -8.18
N GLY A 205 17.83 -18.53 -7.22
CA GLY A 205 17.99 -19.91 -6.80
C GLY A 205 17.22 -20.91 -7.64
N GLN A 206 15.98 -20.59 -8.02
CA GLN A 206 15.08 -21.53 -8.68
C GLN A 206 14.86 -21.26 -10.18
N LEU A 207 14.89 -19.97 -10.59
CA LEU A 207 14.47 -19.57 -11.93
C LEU A 207 15.63 -19.24 -12.88
N LYS A 208 16.79 -18.88 -12.35
CA LYS A 208 17.97 -18.60 -13.14
C LYS A 208 19.14 -19.50 -12.75
N LYS A 209 19.67 -20.24 -13.73
CA LYS A 209 21.00 -20.85 -13.63
C LYS A 209 22.09 -19.80 -13.91
N GLN A 210 22.05 -18.62 -13.29
CA GLN A 210 23.16 -17.70 -13.44
C GLN A 210 24.31 -18.11 -12.52
N THR A 211 25.44 -18.45 -13.12
CA THR A 211 26.70 -18.63 -12.45
C THR A 211 27.44 -17.29 -12.41
N GLY A 212 27.83 -16.83 -11.22
CA GLY A 212 28.76 -15.70 -11.15
C GLY A 212 28.58 -14.74 -9.98
N ARG A 213 29.59 -13.91 -9.78
CA ARG A 213 29.70 -12.87 -8.73
C ARG A 213 28.49 -11.90 -8.66
N ARG A 214 27.85 -11.66 -9.80
CA ARG A 214 26.71 -10.73 -9.93
C ARG A 214 25.48 -11.19 -9.13
N LYS A 215 25.30 -12.49 -8.96
CA LYS A 215 24.22 -13.10 -8.18
C LYS A 215 24.25 -12.66 -6.72
N TYR A 216 25.43 -12.74 -6.10
CA TYR A 216 25.56 -12.41 -4.67
C TYR A 216 25.65 -10.90 -4.41
N GLY A 217 25.97 -10.09 -5.43
CA GLY A 217 26.03 -8.64 -5.31
C GLY A 217 24.70 -8.01 -4.88
N LEU A 218 23.58 -8.51 -5.41
CA LEU A 218 22.25 -8.04 -5.03
C LEU A 218 21.91 -8.41 -3.57
N LEU A 219 22.22 -9.64 -3.15
CA LEU A 219 22.00 -10.07 -1.77
C LEU A 219 22.85 -9.27 -0.79
N ILE A 220 24.13 -9.10 -1.09
CA ILE A 220 25.05 -8.31 -0.26
C ILE A 220 24.53 -6.87 -0.18
N GLY A 221 24.13 -6.26 -1.31
CA GLY A 221 23.53 -4.93 -1.35
C GLY A 221 22.31 -4.82 -0.43
N THR A 222 21.43 -5.81 -0.45
CA THR A 222 20.24 -5.85 0.42
C THR A 222 20.61 -5.91 1.91
N ILE A 223 21.58 -6.76 2.26
CA ILE A 223 22.05 -6.90 3.66
C ILE A 223 22.74 -5.61 4.11
N CYS A 224 23.61 -5.04 3.27
CA CYS A 224 24.28 -3.78 3.57
C CYS A 224 23.30 -2.63 3.76
N GLU A 225 22.31 -2.49 2.87
CA GLU A 225 21.28 -1.46 2.97
C GLU A 225 20.47 -1.60 4.27
N PHE A 226 20.02 -2.80 4.60
CA PHE A 226 19.33 -3.05 5.87
C PHE A 226 20.21 -2.70 7.07
N ALA A 227 21.48 -3.12 7.08
CA ALA A 227 22.41 -2.81 8.15
C ALA A 227 22.63 -1.30 8.30
N ILE A 228 22.75 -0.56 7.19
CA ILE A 228 22.89 0.90 7.18
C ILE A 228 21.61 1.54 7.76
N ILE A 229 20.43 1.11 7.34
CA ILE A 229 19.15 1.61 7.86
C ILE A 229 19.07 1.42 9.37
N MET A 230 19.39 0.21 9.86
CA MET A 230 19.37 -0.10 11.29
C MET A 230 20.39 0.70 12.08
N LEU A 231 21.58 0.93 11.51
CA LEU A 231 22.61 1.78 12.10
C LEU A 231 22.15 3.24 12.20
N ILE A 232 21.55 3.79 11.14
CA ILE A 232 21.00 5.15 11.14
C ILE A 232 19.93 5.27 12.22
N PHE A 233 18.99 4.33 12.32
CA PHE A 233 17.98 4.37 13.37
C PHE A 233 18.61 4.29 14.77
N LYS A 234 19.60 3.43 14.96
CA LYS A 234 20.33 3.33 16.23
C LYS A 234 21.04 4.63 16.64
N LEU A 235 21.57 5.38 15.67
CA LEU A 235 22.29 6.63 15.91
C LEU A 235 21.35 7.81 16.11
N MET A 236 20.20 7.82 15.41
CA MET A 236 19.32 8.98 15.35
C MET A 236 18.13 8.90 16.33
N VAL A 237 17.83 7.72 16.88
CA VAL A 237 16.74 7.49 17.84
C VAL A 237 17.30 7.03 19.16
N ALA A 238 17.05 7.81 20.22
CA ALA A 238 17.61 7.54 21.54
C ALA A 238 17.12 6.21 22.15
N ASP A 239 15.87 5.83 21.87
CA ASP A 239 15.27 4.57 22.29
C ASP A 239 15.01 3.66 21.10
N ILE A 240 15.83 2.63 20.96
CA ILE A 240 15.91 1.74 19.79
C ILE A 240 14.67 0.87 19.58
N LEU A 241 13.74 0.85 20.50
CA LEU A 241 12.55 0.04 20.37
C LEU A 241 11.60 0.71 19.38
N MET A 242 11.50 0.11 18.21
CA MET A 242 10.60 0.51 17.14
C MET A 242 9.15 0.46 17.62
N GLY A 243 8.77 1.44 18.43
CA GLY A 243 7.39 1.62 18.86
C GLY A 243 6.63 2.45 17.85
N THR A 244 5.64 1.91 17.21
CA THR A 244 4.63 2.70 16.53
C THR A 244 3.67 3.24 17.58
N GLY A 245 3.35 4.53 17.54
CA GLY A 245 2.38 5.11 18.47
C GLY A 245 2.94 5.74 19.75
N GLY A 246 4.27 5.95 19.86
CA GLY A 246 4.85 6.75 20.95
C GLY A 246 5.06 6.02 22.27
N GLN A 247 4.94 4.67 22.28
CA GLN A 247 5.26 3.86 23.44
C GLN A 247 6.27 2.77 23.06
N SER A 248 7.17 2.43 23.97
CA SER A 248 8.13 1.37 23.77
C SER A 248 7.40 0.02 23.72
N VAL A 249 7.65 -0.78 22.69
CA VAL A 249 7.08 -2.12 22.54
C VAL A 249 7.49 -3.02 23.72
N SER A 250 8.64 -2.77 24.34
CA SER A 250 9.23 -3.63 25.36
C SER A 250 8.48 -3.70 26.67
N SER A 251 7.81 -2.63 27.10
CA SER A 251 7.15 -2.58 28.41
C SER A 251 5.71 -3.14 28.40
N THR A 252 5.10 -3.25 27.21
CA THR A 252 3.69 -3.64 27.06
C THR A 252 3.48 -4.77 26.06
N PHE A 253 4.55 -5.35 25.51
CA PHE A 253 4.44 -6.40 24.51
C PHE A 253 3.87 -7.68 25.10
N SER A 254 2.75 -8.12 24.56
CA SER A 254 2.12 -9.41 24.84
C SER A 254 1.85 -10.15 23.55
N VAL A 255 2.32 -11.38 23.44
CA VAL A 255 2.05 -12.23 22.28
C VAL A 255 0.55 -12.41 22.05
N THR A 256 -0.22 -12.53 23.14
CA THR A 256 -1.69 -12.67 23.06
C THR A 256 -2.33 -11.43 22.47
N GLU A 257 -1.92 -10.23 22.90
CA GLU A 257 -2.43 -8.98 22.31
C GLU A 257 -1.98 -8.80 20.85
N MET A 258 -0.76 -9.16 20.53
CA MET A 258 -0.28 -9.18 19.15
C MET A 258 -1.14 -10.10 18.26
N LEU A 259 -1.47 -11.31 18.72
CA LEU A 259 -2.34 -12.23 17.97
C LEU A 259 -3.77 -11.68 17.79
N LYS A 260 -4.32 -11.03 18.83
CA LYS A 260 -5.61 -10.32 18.70
C LYS A 260 -5.52 -9.19 17.68
N ASN A 261 -4.43 -8.44 17.66
CA ASN A 261 -4.19 -7.37 16.70
C ASN A 261 -4.01 -7.91 15.27
N VAL A 262 -3.35 -9.07 15.08
CA VAL A 262 -3.28 -9.77 13.80
C VAL A 262 -4.69 -10.12 13.32
N ALA A 263 -5.51 -10.72 14.17
CA ALA A 263 -6.89 -11.04 13.82
C ALA A 263 -7.71 -9.79 13.43
N LYS A 264 -7.55 -8.67 14.16
CA LYS A 264 -8.17 -7.39 13.81
C LYS A 264 -7.69 -6.88 12.44
N SER A 265 -6.37 -6.88 12.19
CA SER A 265 -5.78 -6.41 10.94
C SER A 265 -6.29 -7.22 9.74
N VAL A 266 -6.33 -8.55 9.87
CA VAL A 266 -6.89 -9.45 8.86
C VAL A 266 -8.39 -9.17 8.69
N GLY A 267 -9.12 -9.04 9.79
CA GLY A 267 -10.54 -8.65 9.76
C GLY A 267 -10.75 -7.35 8.98
N TYR A 268 -9.93 -6.33 9.21
CA TYR A 268 -9.99 -5.08 8.47
C TYR A 268 -9.80 -5.28 6.97
N LEU A 269 -8.80 -6.04 6.56
CA LEU A 269 -8.58 -6.34 5.13
C LEU A 269 -9.77 -7.06 4.50
N LEU A 270 -10.48 -7.88 5.26
CA LEU A 270 -11.65 -8.64 4.83
C LEU A 270 -12.98 -7.87 4.93
N GLY A 271 -13.00 -6.67 5.50
CA GLY A 271 -14.24 -5.91 5.69
C GLY A 271 -14.91 -6.09 7.05
N VAL A 272 -14.30 -6.83 7.96
CA VAL A 272 -14.81 -7.04 9.33
C VAL A 272 -14.11 -6.06 10.26
N ASN A 273 -14.85 -5.06 10.73
CA ASN A 273 -14.30 -4.07 11.66
C ASN A 273 -14.49 -4.52 13.11
N GLY A 274 -13.48 -4.28 13.93
CA GLY A 274 -13.53 -4.47 15.38
C GLY A 274 -14.40 -3.43 16.09
N SER A 275 -14.33 -3.41 17.42
CA SER A 275 -15.05 -2.42 18.23
C SER A 275 -14.48 -1.00 18.05
N ALA A 276 -15.33 -0.01 18.29
CA ALA A 276 -15.13 1.42 18.03
C ALA A 276 -14.04 2.13 18.90
N SER A 277 -13.20 1.41 19.61
CA SER A 277 -12.21 2.00 20.54
C SER A 277 -10.93 2.54 19.90
N ASP A 278 -10.80 2.46 18.58
CA ASP A 278 -9.63 3.01 17.90
C ASP A 278 -9.81 4.53 17.73
N ILE A 279 -9.05 5.28 18.52
CA ILE A 279 -9.15 6.74 18.76
C ILE A 279 -9.16 7.58 17.47
N TYR A 280 -8.61 7.09 16.37
CA TYR A 280 -8.45 7.88 15.15
C TYR A 280 -9.48 7.62 14.07
N LEU A 281 -10.29 6.57 14.19
CA LEU A 281 -11.34 6.25 13.22
C LEU A 281 -12.41 5.44 13.93
N THR A 282 -13.53 6.05 14.28
CA THR A 282 -14.72 5.31 14.65
C THR A 282 -15.20 4.56 13.41
N MET A 283 -14.88 3.30 13.42
CA MET A 283 -15.47 2.39 12.46
C MET A 283 -16.76 1.87 12.99
N VAL A 284 -17.72 1.72 12.11
CA VAL A 284 -18.89 0.91 12.47
C VAL A 284 -18.38 -0.49 12.82
N ALA A 285 -18.56 -0.89 14.07
CA ALA A 285 -18.25 -2.24 14.49
C ALA A 285 -19.09 -3.25 13.70
N TRP A 286 -18.55 -4.44 13.47
CA TRP A 286 -19.29 -5.52 12.81
C TRP A 286 -20.66 -5.79 13.43
N SER A 287 -20.78 -5.67 14.76
CA SER A 287 -22.04 -5.82 15.49
C SER A 287 -23.13 -4.85 15.02
N ALA A 288 -22.74 -3.64 14.63
CA ALA A 288 -23.66 -2.58 14.19
C ALA A 288 -23.95 -2.61 12.68
N TYR A 289 -23.35 -3.51 11.91
CA TYR A 289 -23.70 -3.67 10.50
C TYR A 289 -25.12 -4.21 10.35
N THR A 290 -25.86 -3.67 9.38
CA THR A 290 -27.11 -4.27 8.96
C THR A 290 -26.89 -5.67 8.38
N VAL A 291 -27.92 -6.51 8.41
CA VAL A 291 -27.85 -7.89 7.87
C VAL A 291 -27.39 -7.89 6.41
N TRP A 292 -27.84 -6.93 5.61
CA TRP A 292 -27.46 -6.80 4.21
C TRP A 292 -25.97 -6.50 4.02
N ILE A 293 -25.41 -5.60 4.81
CA ILE A 293 -23.98 -5.28 4.76
C ILE A 293 -23.14 -6.48 5.20
N LYS A 294 -23.57 -7.18 6.26
CA LYS A 294 -22.93 -8.45 6.67
C LYS A 294 -22.93 -9.47 5.53
N GLY A 295 -24.07 -9.63 4.86
CA GLY A 295 -24.21 -10.53 3.71
C GLY A 295 -23.26 -10.17 2.56
N ILE A 296 -23.15 -8.89 2.20
CA ILE A 296 -22.23 -8.41 1.16
C ILE A 296 -20.78 -8.70 1.53
N VAL A 297 -20.37 -8.41 2.76
CA VAL A 297 -19.00 -8.67 3.22
C VAL A 297 -18.70 -10.17 3.21
N ILE A 298 -19.60 -11.00 3.74
CA ILE A 298 -19.42 -12.47 3.74
C ILE A 298 -19.33 -12.99 2.30
N ALA A 299 -20.22 -12.57 1.40
CA ALA A 299 -20.18 -12.96 -0.01
C ALA A 299 -18.82 -12.57 -0.66
N SER A 300 -18.34 -11.36 -0.37
CA SER A 300 -17.04 -10.89 -0.85
C SER A 300 -15.88 -11.75 -0.33
N ILE A 301 -15.88 -12.11 0.94
CA ILE A 301 -14.87 -13.00 1.56
C ILE A 301 -14.91 -14.37 0.89
N VAL A 302 -16.09 -14.94 0.70
CA VAL A 302 -16.26 -16.26 0.04
C VAL A 302 -15.75 -16.21 -1.39
N CYS A 303 -16.10 -15.17 -2.16
CA CYS A 303 -15.60 -14.99 -3.53
C CYS A 303 -14.07 -14.91 -3.57
N ALA A 304 -13.45 -14.06 -2.74
CA ALA A 304 -12.01 -13.91 -2.67
C ALA A 304 -11.32 -15.22 -2.27
N GLY A 305 -11.83 -15.89 -1.23
CA GLY A 305 -11.32 -17.20 -0.78
C GLY A 305 -11.41 -18.26 -1.86
N THR A 306 -12.54 -18.34 -2.57
CA THR A 306 -12.74 -19.29 -3.66
C THR A 306 -11.76 -19.04 -4.82
N ILE A 307 -11.53 -17.78 -5.23
CA ILE A 307 -10.56 -17.43 -6.26
C ILE A 307 -9.17 -17.94 -5.87
N ILE A 308 -8.73 -17.68 -4.63
CA ILE A 308 -7.41 -18.09 -4.13
C ILE A 308 -7.31 -19.63 -4.07
N ILE A 309 -8.30 -20.29 -3.48
CA ILE A 309 -8.30 -21.75 -3.33
C ILE A 309 -8.26 -22.44 -4.69
N VAL A 310 -9.13 -22.04 -5.62
CA VAL A 310 -9.15 -22.61 -6.98
C VAL A 310 -7.80 -22.38 -7.67
N GLY A 311 -7.22 -21.18 -7.55
CA GLY A 311 -5.91 -20.87 -8.12
C GLY A 311 -4.80 -21.76 -7.55
N VAL A 312 -4.75 -21.93 -6.22
CA VAL A 312 -3.78 -22.82 -5.55
C VAL A 312 -3.94 -24.26 -6.00
N LEU A 313 -5.17 -24.79 -6.02
CA LEU A 313 -5.44 -26.16 -6.44
C LEU A 313 -5.04 -26.40 -7.90
N ASP A 314 -5.27 -25.43 -8.79
CA ASP A 314 -4.86 -25.52 -10.19
C ASP A 314 -3.32 -25.53 -10.35
N ILE A 315 -2.60 -24.76 -9.54
CA ILE A 315 -1.13 -24.79 -9.52
C ILE A 315 -0.63 -26.13 -9.01
N LEU A 316 -1.17 -26.62 -7.89
CA LEU A 316 -0.72 -27.86 -7.24
C LEU A 316 -0.93 -29.09 -8.12
N LYS A 317 -2.00 -29.16 -8.91
CA LYS A 317 -2.23 -30.26 -9.87
C LYS A 317 -1.09 -30.44 -10.87
N ASN A 318 -0.40 -29.35 -11.22
CA ASN A 318 0.66 -29.35 -12.24
C ASN A 318 1.98 -28.79 -11.68
N ILE A 319 2.23 -28.94 -10.39
CA ILE A 319 3.37 -28.34 -9.68
C ILE A 319 4.74 -28.79 -10.22
N LYS A 320 4.80 -29.89 -10.95
CA LYS A 320 6.03 -30.38 -11.59
C LYS A 320 6.52 -29.42 -12.68
N LEU A 321 5.62 -28.64 -13.31
CA LEU A 321 5.98 -27.67 -14.34
C LEU A 321 6.67 -26.45 -13.68
N GLN A 322 7.80 -26.03 -14.25
CA GLN A 322 8.58 -24.89 -13.74
C GLN A 322 7.76 -23.59 -13.67
N GLU A 323 6.89 -23.37 -14.65
CA GLU A 323 6.01 -22.22 -14.68
C GLU A 323 5.01 -22.22 -13.50
N ARG A 324 4.48 -23.40 -13.13
CA ARG A 324 3.56 -23.53 -11.99
C ARG A 324 4.26 -23.30 -10.65
N LYS A 325 5.51 -23.74 -10.51
CA LYS A 325 6.34 -23.41 -9.33
C LYS A 325 6.54 -21.90 -9.22
N LYS A 326 6.85 -21.25 -10.33
CA LYS A 326 7.00 -19.78 -10.39
C LYS A 326 5.71 -19.07 -9.99
N GLN A 327 4.56 -19.52 -10.49
CA GLN A 327 3.27 -18.95 -10.14
C GLN A 327 2.98 -19.10 -8.64
N LEU A 328 3.29 -20.25 -8.04
CA LEU A 328 3.17 -20.46 -6.60
C LEU A 328 4.09 -19.50 -5.80
N CYS A 329 5.34 -19.35 -6.22
CA CYS A 329 6.27 -18.46 -5.57
C CYS A 329 5.80 -16.99 -5.62
N ILE A 330 5.20 -16.54 -6.74
CA ILE A 330 4.62 -15.19 -6.85
C ILE A 330 3.40 -15.04 -5.93
N MET A 331 2.53 -16.05 -5.84
CA MET A 331 1.41 -16.00 -4.88
C MET A 331 1.90 -15.89 -3.44
N LEU A 332 2.90 -16.73 -3.08
CA LEU A 332 3.52 -16.68 -1.76
C LEU A 332 4.19 -15.34 -1.48
N PHE A 333 4.81 -14.72 -2.47
CA PHE A 333 5.37 -13.36 -2.35
C PHE A 333 4.30 -12.34 -1.92
N PHE A 334 3.14 -12.33 -2.55
CA PHE A 334 2.06 -11.44 -2.13
C PHE A 334 1.54 -11.76 -0.72
N ILE A 335 1.34 -13.04 -0.41
CA ILE A 335 0.87 -13.49 0.92
C ILE A 335 1.88 -13.10 2.00
N LEU A 336 3.17 -13.32 1.77
CA LEU A 336 4.22 -12.94 2.71
C LEU A 336 4.31 -11.43 2.87
N SER A 337 4.12 -10.65 1.80
CA SER A 337 4.11 -9.19 1.86
C SER A 337 2.93 -8.66 2.69
N ILE A 338 1.74 -9.24 2.52
CA ILE A 338 0.56 -8.94 3.34
C ILE A 338 0.85 -9.31 4.80
N GLY A 339 1.34 -10.53 5.03
CA GLY A 339 1.65 -11.05 6.35
C GLY A 339 2.69 -10.20 7.11
N ALA A 340 3.77 -9.80 6.44
CA ALA A 340 4.79 -8.94 7.01
C ALA A 340 4.20 -7.60 7.49
N MET A 341 3.40 -6.93 6.64
CA MET A 341 2.77 -5.66 6.99
C MET A 341 1.71 -5.80 8.09
N VAL A 342 0.94 -6.89 8.09
CA VAL A 342 -0.01 -7.21 9.16
C VAL A 342 0.72 -7.46 10.48
N LEU A 343 1.79 -8.25 10.47
CA LEU A 343 2.57 -8.58 11.67
C LEU A 343 3.17 -7.33 12.31
N ILE A 344 3.85 -6.48 11.53
CA ILE A 344 4.46 -5.26 12.08
C ILE A 344 3.42 -4.27 12.59
N SER A 345 2.28 -4.15 11.90
CA SER A 345 1.18 -3.30 12.34
C SER A 345 0.51 -3.82 13.61
N SER A 346 0.61 -5.12 13.87
CA SER A 346 0.02 -5.79 15.03
C SER A 346 0.95 -5.86 16.25
N ALA A 347 2.25 -5.64 16.05
CA ALA A 347 3.26 -5.57 17.11
C ALA A 347 3.20 -4.24 17.90
N THR A 348 2.05 -3.60 17.96
CA THR A 348 1.80 -2.31 18.60
C THR A 348 0.66 -2.43 19.59
N ILE A 349 0.50 -1.43 20.45
CA ILE A 349 -0.58 -1.39 21.47
C ILE A 349 -1.98 -1.33 20.86
N ARG A 350 -2.08 -0.93 19.58
CA ARG A 350 -3.35 -0.81 18.86
C ARG A 350 -3.13 -1.03 17.36
N VAL A 351 -4.18 -1.37 16.65
CA VAL A 351 -4.19 -1.45 15.18
C VAL A 351 -5.01 -0.31 14.63
N GLU A 352 -4.47 0.39 13.65
CA GLU A 352 -5.16 1.48 12.96
C GLU A 352 -5.53 1.07 11.53
N LEU A 353 -6.74 1.44 11.11
CA LEU A 353 -7.26 1.11 9.78
C LEU A 353 -6.36 1.60 8.64
N ARG A 354 -5.80 2.81 8.80
CA ARG A 354 -4.90 3.43 7.82
C ARG A 354 -3.67 2.60 7.51
N TRP A 355 -3.22 1.77 8.46
CA TRP A 355 -2.06 0.91 8.25
C TRP A 355 -2.34 -0.24 7.27
N MET A 356 -3.59 -0.53 6.99
CA MET A 356 -4.00 -1.52 6.00
C MET A 356 -4.01 -0.98 4.57
N TYR A 357 -3.77 0.32 4.36
CA TYR A 357 -3.77 0.93 3.03
C TYR A 357 -2.66 0.38 2.14
N ALA A 358 -1.43 0.29 2.65
CA ALA A 358 -0.31 -0.29 1.91
C ALA A 358 -0.52 -1.80 1.62
N PRO A 359 -0.75 -2.70 2.62
CA PRO A 359 -0.93 -4.12 2.33
C PRO A 359 -2.16 -4.43 1.48
N TYR A 360 -3.17 -3.56 1.44
CA TYR A 360 -4.33 -3.73 0.56
C TYR A 360 -3.95 -3.76 -0.92
N THR A 361 -2.88 -3.05 -1.32
CA THR A 361 -2.32 -3.17 -2.67
C THR A 361 -1.93 -4.61 -3.01
N ALA A 362 -1.25 -5.28 -2.08
CA ALA A 362 -0.84 -6.67 -2.28
C ALA A 362 -2.03 -7.63 -2.28
N VAL A 363 -3.10 -7.34 -1.50
CA VAL A 363 -4.37 -8.10 -1.54
C VAL A 363 -5.02 -7.99 -2.93
N ILE A 364 -5.16 -6.78 -3.47
CA ILE A 364 -5.72 -6.56 -4.82
C ILE A 364 -4.88 -7.28 -5.87
N ALA A 365 -3.54 -7.13 -5.80
CA ALA A 365 -2.63 -7.78 -6.72
C ALA A 365 -2.72 -9.31 -6.65
N LEU A 366 -2.78 -9.89 -5.45
CA LEU A 366 -2.95 -11.33 -5.25
C LEU A 366 -4.24 -11.84 -5.87
N LEU A 367 -5.37 -11.18 -5.62
CA LEU A 367 -6.67 -11.59 -6.14
C LEU A 367 -6.70 -11.53 -7.68
N ILE A 368 -6.25 -10.41 -8.25
CA ILE A 368 -6.24 -10.23 -9.70
C ILE A 368 -5.24 -11.21 -10.35
N TYR A 369 -4.04 -11.38 -9.77
CA TYR A 369 -3.07 -12.34 -10.26
C TYR A 369 -3.66 -13.77 -10.29
N THR A 370 -4.30 -14.19 -9.20
CA THR A 370 -4.88 -15.51 -9.05
C THR A 370 -6.07 -15.72 -10.00
N ALA A 371 -6.90 -14.71 -10.20
CA ALA A 371 -8.00 -14.76 -11.15
C ALA A 371 -7.52 -15.00 -12.58
N GLN A 372 -6.36 -14.44 -12.96
CA GLN A 372 -5.78 -14.54 -14.29
C GLN A 372 -4.94 -15.79 -14.55
N LEU A 373 -4.66 -16.62 -13.53
CA LEU A 373 -3.92 -17.85 -13.73
C LEU A 373 -4.63 -18.72 -14.76
N GLU A 374 -3.87 -19.19 -15.74
CA GLU A 374 -4.40 -20.05 -16.80
C GLU A 374 -4.92 -21.37 -16.24
N THR A 375 -6.17 -21.59 -16.49
CA THR A 375 -6.92 -22.78 -16.12
C THR A 375 -7.82 -23.15 -17.30
N ASP A 376 -8.55 -24.21 -17.18
CA ASP A 376 -9.64 -24.53 -18.11
C ASP A 376 -10.55 -23.29 -18.31
N ARG A 377 -10.97 -23.06 -19.55
CA ARG A 377 -11.81 -21.89 -19.95
C ARG A 377 -13.03 -21.70 -19.03
N LYS A 378 -13.69 -22.79 -18.63
CA LYS A 378 -14.85 -22.71 -17.72
C LYS A 378 -14.47 -22.14 -16.36
N LYS A 379 -13.35 -22.57 -15.79
CA LYS A 379 -12.85 -22.08 -14.50
C LYS A 379 -12.38 -20.62 -14.58
N SER A 380 -11.83 -20.21 -15.71
CA SER A 380 -11.46 -18.80 -15.94
C SER A 380 -12.68 -17.90 -15.86
N ILE A 381 -13.77 -18.26 -16.55
CA ILE A 381 -15.03 -17.49 -16.52
C ILE A 381 -15.59 -17.42 -15.08
N VAL A 382 -15.57 -18.54 -14.34
CA VAL A 382 -16.05 -18.56 -12.95
C VAL A 382 -15.22 -17.62 -12.08
N LYS A 383 -13.88 -17.62 -12.19
CA LYS A 383 -13.02 -16.71 -11.44
C LYS A 383 -13.27 -15.24 -11.79
N ASP A 384 -13.52 -14.92 -13.04
CA ASP A 384 -13.86 -13.57 -13.47
C ASP A 384 -15.21 -13.11 -12.89
N ILE A 385 -16.23 -13.98 -12.88
CA ILE A 385 -17.52 -13.69 -12.25
C ILE A 385 -17.34 -13.46 -10.75
N LEU A 386 -16.61 -14.33 -10.06
CA LEU A 386 -16.33 -14.17 -8.63
C LEU A 386 -15.56 -12.88 -8.33
N LEU A 387 -14.62 -12.50 -9.20
CA LEU A 387 -13.89 -11.24 -9.07
C LEU A 387 -14.82 -10.02 -9.25
N ILE A 388 -15.77 -10.09 -10.17
CA ILE A 388 -16.78 -9.04 -10.36
C ILE A 388 -17.68 -8.93 -9.12
N ILE A 389 -18.15 -10.05 -8.58
CA ILE A 389 -18.98 -10.04 -7.36
C ILE A 389 -18.19 -9.46 -6.18
N TYR A 390 -16.95 -9.88 -5.98
CA TYR A 390 -16.05 -9.31 -4.97
C TYR A 390 -15.88 -7.80 -5.17
N PHE A 391 -15.59 -7.38 -6.39
CA PHE A 391 -15.37 -5.98 -6.74
C PHE A 391 -16.59 -5.11 -6.43
N VAL A 392 -17.77 -5.50 -6.90
CA VAL A 392 -19.00 -4.75 -6.68
C VAL A 392 -19.35 -4.72 -5.18
N GLY A 393 -19.22 -5.87 -4.50
CA GLY A 393 -19.47 -5.97 -3.07
C GLY A 393 -18.55 -5.08 -2.24
N MET A 394 -17.26 -5.08 -2.54
CA MET A 394 -16.27 -4.27 -1.80
C MET A 394 -16.40 -2.77 -2.09
N ILE A 395 -16.72 -2.37 -3.32
CA ILE A 395 -17.02 -0.96 -3.61
C ILE A 395 -18.23 -0.51 -2.79
N PHE A 396 -19.32 -1.27 -2.83
CA PHE A 396 -20.54 -0.93 -2.08
C PHE A 396 -20.25 -0.83 -0.58
N PHE A 397 -19.54 -1.80 -0.03
CA PHE A 397 -19.12 -1.80 1.38
C PHE A 397 -18.21 -0.60 1.73
N ASN A 398 -17.25 -0.28 0.90
CA ASN A 398 -16.37 0.86 1.12
C ASN A 398 -17.13 2.19 1.08
N MET A 399 -18.06 2.36 0.14
CA MET A 399 -18.94 3.54 0.06
C MET A 399 -19.85 3.66 1.28
N PHE A 400 -20.45 2.56 1.73
CA PHE A 400 -21.20 2.51 2.97
C PHE A 400 -20.35 2.94 4.18
N SER A 401 -19.14 2.39 4.30
CA SER A 401 -18.23 2.72 5.39
C SER A 401 -17.84 4.20 5.39
N ARG A 402 -17.60 4.79 4.22
CA ARG A 402 -17.26 6.22 4.07
C ARG A 402 -18.38 7.15 4.52
N ASN A 403 -19.61 6.88 4.13
CA ASN A 403 -20.77 7.68 4.57
C ASN A 403 -20.89 7.70 6.09
N PHE A 404 -20.56 6.59 6.74
CA PHE A 404 -20.58 6.52 8.18
C PHE A 404 -19.49 7.37 8.83
N TYR A 405 -18.26 7.34 8.28
CA TYR A 405 -17.15 8.18 8.77
C TYR A 405 -17.46 9.67 8.68
N SER A 406 -18.08 10.12 7.62
CA SER A 406 -18.40 11.53 7.43
C SER A 406 -19.34 12.07 8.49
N ASN A 407 -20.15 11.22 9.10
CA ASN A 407 -21.17 11.61 10.09
C ASN A 407 -20.64 11.57 11.53
N LEU A 408 -19.60 10.76 11.81
CA LEU A 408 -19.11 10.53 13.17
C LEU A 408 -17.93 11.41 13.60
N TYR A 409 -17.16 11.95 12.67
CA TYR A 409 -15.97 12.75 12.98
C TYR A 409 -16.12 14.21 12.66
N TYR A 410 -16.84 14.89 13.49
CA TYR A 410 -16.75 16.32 13.68
C TYR A 410 -15.83 16.60 14.89
N TRP A 411 -14.52 16.51 14.73
CA TRP A 411 -13.62 17.16 15.67
C TRP A 411 -13.67 18.64 15.32
N GLY A 412 -14.26 19.41 16.25
CA GLY A 412 -14.64 20.78 16.07
C GLY A 412 -13.68 21.65 15.28
N ASN A 413 -14.21 22.73 14.72
CA ASN A 413 -13.46 23.79 14.04
C ASN A 413 -12.29 24.28 14.90
N TYR A 414 -11.16 23.60 14.83
CA TYR A 414 -9.90 24.17 15.28
C TYR A 414 -9.50 25.17 14.20
N THR A 415 -9.96 26.40 14.32
CA THR A 415 -9.37 27.55 13.63
C THR A 415 -7.92 27.64 14.10
N ILE A 416 -6.99 27.41 13.20
CA ILE A 416 -5.59 27.76 13.40
C ILE A 416 -5.56 29.29 13.33
N ALA A 417 -5.54 29.95 14.50
CA ALA A 417 -5.32 31.38 14.62
C ALA A 417 -3.85 31.69 14.30
#